data_8ff015d609bbfeae5d68f4adc4ba2505
#
_entry.id   8ff015d609bbfeae5d68f4adc4ba2505
#
_cell.length_a   1.000
_cell.length_b   1.000
_cell.length_c   1.000
_cell.angle_alpha   90.00
_cell.angle_beta   90.00
_cell.angle_gamma   90.00
#
_symmetry.space_group_name_H-M   'P 1'
#
loop_
_entity.id
_entity.type
_entity.pdbx_description
1 polymer ?
#
loop_
_entity_poly.entity_id
_entity_poly.type
_entity_poly.pdbx_seq_one_letter_code
_entity_poly.pdbx_strand_id
1 'polypeptide(L)'
;MNWVVKILVNAIAVVLTASLLPGVEVKNFLTAIIIVVVLSLLNLFVKPLLIILTIPITLLTFGLFLLAINAIIILLADDLISGFKVDNFWWALLFSIVLSVINSLLGLLDSSKP
;
A
#
# COMPACT_ATOMS: atom_id res chain seq x y z
N MET A 1 15.04 13.57 -1.69
CA MET A 1 13.72 13.74 -2.31
C MET A 1 12.79 14.37 -1.28
N ASN A 2 12.14 15.46 -1.62
CA ASN A 2 11.24 16.10 -0.65
C ASN A 2 9.91 15.34 -0.55
N TRP A 3 9.10 15.69 0.45
CA TRP A 3 7.86 14.96 0.71
C TRP A 3 6.84 15.06 -0.44
N VAL A 4 6.82 16.18 -1.16
CA VAL A 4 5.90 16.35 -2.29
C VAL A 4 6.28 15.40 -3.41
N VAL A 5 7.56 15.32 -3.75
CA VAL A 5 8.06 14.42 -4.79
C VAL A 5 7.83 12.98 -4.38
N LYS A 6 8.01 12.63 -3.10
CA LYS A 6 7.73 11.28 -2.62
C LYS A 6 6.29 10.90 -2.83
N ILE A 7 5.35 11.79 -2.52
CA ILE A 7 3.92 11.51 -2.74
C ILE A 7 3.65 11.28 -4.22
N LEU A 8 4.21 12.11 -5.09
CA LEU A 8 4.00 11.96 -6.54
C LEU A 8 4.58 10.66 -7.07
N VAL A 9 5.79 10.30 -6.64
CA VAL A 9 6.42 9.04 -7.05
C VAL A 9 5.62 7.85 -6.56
N ASN A 10 5.16 7.87 -5.32
CA ASN A 10 4.33 6.81 -4.78
C ASN A 10 2.97 6.73 -5.49
N ALA A 11 2.40 7.88 -5.89
CA ALA A 11 1.15 7.88 -6.66
C ALA A 11 1.35 7.23 -8.03
N ILE A 12 2.49 7.47 -8.67
CA ILE A 12 2.84 6.79 -9.91
C ILE A 12 2.94 5.27 -9.67
N ALA A 13 3.56 4.87 -8.56
CA ALA A 13 3.66 3.46 -8.20
C ALA A 13 2.28 2.83 -8.01
N VAL A 14 1.34 3.56 -7.39
CA VAL A 14 -0.04 3.09 -7.21
C VAL A 14 -0.72 2.89 -8.57
N VAL A 15 -0.59 3.85 -9.48
CA VAL A 15 -1.18 3.75 -10.82
C VAL A 15 -0.59 2.56 -11.58
N LEU A 16 0.74 2.40 -11.54
CA LEU A 16 1.40 1.28 -12.20
C LEU A 16 0.92 -0.06 -11.63
N THR A 17 0.84 -0.17 -10.31
CA THR A 17 0.38 -1.39 -9.66
C THR A 17 -1.04 -1.72 -10.06
N ALA A 18 -1.94 -0.74 -10.02
CA ALA A 18 -3.33 -0.94 -10.42
C ALA A 18 -3.45 -1.35 -11.88
N SER A 19 -2.59 -0.83 -12.75
CA SER A 19 -2.63 -1.19 -14.16
C SER A 19 -2.23 -2.65 -14.42
N LEU A 20 -1.45 -3.24 -13.52
CA LEU A 20 -1.00 -4.63 -13.62
C LEU A 20 -2.01 -5.62 -13.02
N LEU A 21 -2.92 -5.16 -12.18
CA LEU A 21 -3.82 -6.02 -11.40
C LEU A 21 -5.27 -5.76 -11.81
N PRO A 22 -5.91 -6.70 -12.53
CA PRO A 22 -7.29 -6.50 -12.99
C PRO A 22 -8.31 -6.39 -11.85
N GLY A 23 -8.00 -6.90 -10.66
CA GLY A 23 -8.88 -6.81 -9.49
C GLY A 23 -8.76 -5.51 -8.70
N VAL A 24 -7.97 -4.56 -9.20
CA VAL A 24 -7.75 -3.27 -8.53
C VAL A 24 -8.04 -2.15 -9.51
N GLU A 25 -8.83 -1.17 -9.08
CA GLU A 25 -9.16 0.00 -9.89
C GLU A 25 -8.82 1.28 -9.13
N VAL A 26 -8.19 2.21 -9.83
CA VAL A 26 -7.91 3.56 -9.36
C VAL A 26 -8.48 4.52 -10.39
N LYS A 27 -9.42 5.36 -9.95
CA LYS A 27 -10.22 6.19 -10.85
C LYS A 27 -9.36 7.15 -11.69
N ASN A 28 -8.41 7.83 -11.06
CA ASN A 28 -7.55 8.80 -11.73
C ASN A 28 -6.31 9.06 -10.88
N PHE A 29 -5.41 9.93 -11.37
CA PHE A 29 -4.18 10.24 -10.67
C PHE A 29 -4.41 10.96 -9.35
N LEU A 30 -5.40 11.85 -9.28
CA LEU A 30 -5.75 12.50 -8.02
C LEU A 30 -6.15 11.47 -6.97
N THR A 31 -6.96 10.47 -7.36
CA THR A 31 -7.30 9.36 -6.47
C THR A 31 -6.05 8.62 -6.01
N ALA A 32 -5.08 8.42 -6.90
CA ALA A 32 -3.82 7.77 -6.53
C ALA A 32 -3.06 8.57 -5.47
N ILE A 33 -3.05 9.90 -5.58
CA ILE A 33 -2.44 10.77 -4.56
C ILE A 33 -3.16 10.61 -3.22
N ILE A 34 -4.49 10.60 -3.24
CA ILE A 34 -5.29 10.40 -2.03
C ILE A 34 -4.98 9.03 -1.41
N ILE A 35 -4.86 8.00 -2.23
CA ILE A 35 -4.49 6.65 -1.74
C ILE A 35 -3.15 6.69 -1.02
N VAL A 36 -2.15 7.35 -1.58
CA VAL A 36 -0.83 7.45 -0.94
C VAL A 36 -0.93 8.12 0.42
N VAL A 37 -1.68 9.22 0.52
CA VAL A 37 -1.84 9.94 1.78
C VAL A 37 -2.58 9.08 2.80
N VAL A 38 -3.69 8.46 2.40
CA VAL A 38 -4.48 7.60 3.29
C VAL A 38 -3.67 6.39 3.75
N LEU A 39 -2.95 5.73 2.84
CA LEU A 39 -2.11 4.59 3.20
C LEU A 39 -1.01 5.01 4.17
N SER A 40 -0.43 6.19 3.98
CA SER A 40 0.59 6.70 4.90
C SER A 40 0.03 6.86 6.30
N LEU A 41 -1.18 7.41 6.42
CA LEU A 41 -1.84 7.58 7.71
C LEU A 41 -2.21 6.24 8.33
N LEU A 42 -2.75 5.32 7.55
CA LEU A 42 -3.11 3.98 8.05
C LEU A 42 -1.86 3.23 8.51
N ASN A 43 -0.78 3.30 7.75
CA ASN A 43 0.48 2.64 8.13
C ASN A 43 1.10 3.27 9.37
N LEU A 44 0.88 4.56 9.60
CA LEU A 44 1.43 5.24 10.76
C LEU A 44 0.64 4.96 12.04
N PHE A 45 -0.70 4.91 11.96
CA PHE A 45 -1.56 4.83 13.13
C PHE A 45 -2.23 3.47 13.32
N VAL A 46 -2.76 2.88 12.27
CA VAL A 46 -3.55 1.64 12.35
C VAL A 46 -2.66 0.41 12.34
N LYS A 47 -1.67 0.38 11.47
CA LYS A 47 -0.81 -0.79 11.32
C LYS A 47 -0.07 -1.18 12.61
N PRO A 48 0.51 -0.24 13.39
CA PRO A 48 1.15 -0.63 14.65
C PRO A 48 0.19 -1.29 15.63
N LEU A 49 -1.06 -0.80 15.68
CA LEU A 49 -2.07 -1.41 16.55
C LEU A 49 -2.39 -2.84 16.11
N LEU A 50 -2.54 -3.07 14.81
CA LEU A 50 -2.80 -4.41 14.29
C LEU A 50 -1.65 -5.35 14.57
N ILE A 51 -0.41 -4.88 14.43
CA ILE A 51 0.78 -5.69 14.70
C ILE A 51 0.80 -6.11 16.16
N ILE A 52 0.57 -5.17 17.08
CA ILE A 52 0.57 -5.46 18.52
C ILE A 52 -0.51 -6.48 18.88
N LEU A 53 -1.72 -6.29 18.35
CA LEU A 53 -2.84 -7.18 18.66
C LEU A 53 -2.65 -8.59 18.11
N THR A 54 -1.82 -8.74 17.08
CA THR A 54 -1.65 -10.02 16.38
C THR A 54 -0.29 -10.66 16.63
N ILE A 55 0.48 -10.16 17.61
CA ILE A 55 1.82 -10.71 17.89
C ILE A 55 1.80 -12.24 18.05
N PRO A 56 0.88 -12.86 18.84
CA PRO A 56 0.89 -14.31 18.96
C PRO A 56 0.70 -15.02 17.63
N ILE A 57 -0.22 -14.53 16.79
CA ILE A 57 -0.49 -15.12 15.48
C ILE A 57 0.69 -14.89 14.55
N THR A 58 1.31 -13.72 14.60
CA THR A 58 2.48 -13.39 13.79
C THR A 58 3.64 -14.32 14.11
N LEU A 59 3.86 -14.60 15.39
CA LEU A 59 4.92 -15.52 15.80
C LEU A 59 4.63 -16.96 15.32
N LEU A 60 3.37 -17.41 15.44
CA LEU A 60 2.99 -18.75 15.01
C LEU A 60 3.15 -18.95 13.50
N THR A 61 3.05 -17.88 12.73
CA THR A 61 3.16 -17.94 11.26
C THR A 61 4.53 -17.51 10.75
N PHE A 62 5.52 -17.36 11.64
CA PHE A 62 6.88 -16.89 11.28
C PHE A 62 6.86 -15.57 10.52
N GLY A 63 5.94 -14.66 10.93
CA GLY A 63 5.84 -13.35 10.32
C GLY A 63 4.96 -13.27 9.07
N LEU A 64 4.47 -14.39 8.55
CA LEU A 64 3.61 -14.36 7.35
C LEU A 64 2.32 -13.58 7.58
N PHE A 65 1.85 -13.50 8.83
CA PHE A 65 0.65 -12.75 9.13
C PHE A 65 0.80 -11.25 8.86
N LEU A 66 2.03 -10.74 8.80
CA LEU A 66 2.28 -9.34 8.41
C LEU A 66 1.78 -9.06 6.99
N LEU A 67 1.82 -10.05 6.11
CA LEU A 67 1.26 -9.91 4.76
C LEU A 67 -0.26 -9.74 4.82
N ALA A 68 -0.92 -10.47 5.71
CA ALA A 68 -2.36 -10.31 5.90
C ALA A 68 -2.70 -8.91 6.43
N ILE A 69 -1.88 -8.39 7.34
CA ILE A 69 -2.05 -7.02 7.85
C ILE A 69 -1.95 -6.02 6.71
N ASN A 70 -0.96 -6.16 5.82
CA ASN A 70 -0.83 -5.29 4.67
C ASN A 70 -2.09 -5.32 3.78
N ALA A 71 -2.66 -6.51 3.55
CA ALA A 71 -3.89 -6.63 2.78
C ALA A 71 -5.06 -5.95 3.48
N ILE A 72 -5.17 -6.08 4.79
CA ILE A 72 -6.20 -5.42 5.58
C ILE A 72 -6.09 -3.90 5.46
N ILE A 73 -4.89 -3.36 5.52
CA ILE A 73 -4.67 -1.92 5.36
C ILE A 73 -5.15 -1.45 3.98
N ILE A 74 -4.87 -2.21 2.93
CA ILE A 74 -5.34 -1.87 1.58
C ILE A 74 -6.87 -1.90 1.49
N LEU A 75 -7.51 -2.90 2.11
CA LEU A 75 -8.96 -2.97 2.14
C LEU A 75 -9.59 -1.83 2.91
N LEU A 76 -8.95 -1.38 4.00
CA LEU A 76 -9.40 -0.20 4.72
C LEU A 76 -9.33 1.04 3.83
N ALA A 77 -8.26 1.18 3.07
CA ALA A 77 -8.12 2.30 2.14
C ALA A 77 -9.23 2.26 1.08
N ASP A 78 -9.56 1.08 0.55
CA ASP A 78 -10.67 0.91 -0.39
C ASP A 78 -11.97 1.47 0.21
N ASP A 79 -12.27 1.09 1.45
CA ASP A 79 -13.48 1.55 2.13
C ASP A 79 -13.51 3.05 2.36
N LEU A 80 -12.35 3.67 2.57
CA LEU A 80 -12.26 5.09 2.90
C LEU A 80 -12.20 5.99 1.67
N ILE A 81 -11.80 5.45 0.52
CA ILE A 81 -11.54 6.28 -0.66
C ILE A 81 -12.51 5.94 -1.78
N SER A 82 -13.28 6.96 -2.20
CA SER A 82 -14.09 6.86 -3.40
C SER A 82 -13.16 6.84 -4.62
N GLY A 83 -13.38 5.88 -5.51
CA GLY A 83 -12.55 5.76 -6.71
C GLY A 83 -11.40 4.79 -6.61
N PHE A 84 -11.18 4.21 -5.42
CA PHE A 84 -10.24 3.12 -5.23
C PHE A 84 -11.02 1.86 -4.93
N LYS A 85 -10.88 0.84 -5.76
CA LYS A 85 -11.64 -0.40 -5.61
C LYS A 85 -10.72 -1.60 -5.71
N VAL A 86 -10.82 -2.47 -4.72
CA VAL A 86 -10.08 -3.72 -4.65
C VAL A 86 -11.10 -4.85 -4.47
N ASP A 87 -11.12 -5.80 -5.37
CA ASP A 87 -12.20 -6.79 -5.45
C ASP A 87 -12.29 -7.68 -4.22
N ASN A 88 -11.16 -8.10 -3.66
CA ASN A 88 -11.16 -8.99 -2.49
C ASN A 88 -9.80 -8.97 -1.79
N PHE A 89 -9.70 -9.76 -0.72
CA PHE A 89 -8.49 -9.87 0.09
C PHE A 89 -7.27 -10.28 -0.74
N TRP A 90 -7.42 -11.22 -1.66
CA TRP A 90 -6.30 -11.73 -2.44
C TRP A 90 -5.74 -10.65 -3.38
N TRP A 91 -6.61 -9.85 -3.98
CA TRP A 91 -6.17 -8.71 -4.78
C TRP A 91 -5.51 -7.63 -3.93
N ALA A 92 -6.02 -7.43 -2.70
CA ALA A 92 -5.38 -6.50 -1.75
C ALA A 92 -3.97 -6.97 -1.39
N LEU A 93 -3.81 -8.27 -1.15
CA LEU A 93 -2.51 -8.86 -0.84
C LEU A 93 -1.53 -8.68 -2.01
N LEU A 94 -1.97 -9.02 -3.22
CA LEU A 94 -1.16 -8.83 -4.41
C LEU A 94 -0.82 -7.36 -4.62
N PHE A 95 -1.78 -6.47 -4.42
CA PHE A 95 -1.54 -5.03 -4.55
C PHE A 95 -0.44 -4.58 -3.59
N SER A 96 -0.49 -5.01 -2.34
CA SER A 96 0.52 -4.61 -1.36
C SER A 96 1.91 -5.12 -1.74
N ILE A 97 2.01 -6.34 -2.24
CA ILE A 97 3.28 -6.94 -2.65
C ILE A 97 3.84 -6.22 -3.88
N VAL A 98 3.02 -6.07 -4.93
CA VAL A 98 3.46 -5.44 -6.17
C VAL A 98 3.80 -3.97 -5.94
N LEU A 99 2.99 -3.27 -5.14
CA LEU A 99 3.27 -1.87 -4.80
C LEU A 99 4.61 -1.74 -4.07
N SER A 100 4.89 -2.63 -3.13
CA SER A 100 6.17 -2.63 -2.40
C SER A 100 7.35 -2.85 -3.34
N VAL A 101 7.21 -3.77 -4.28
CA VAL A 101 8.28 -4.03 -5.28
C VAL A 101 8.49 -2.80 -6.15
N ILE A 102 7.42 -2.22 -6.67
CA ILE A 102 7.51 -1.04 -7.54
C ILE A 102 8.10 0.14 -6.78
N ASN A 103 7.66 0.38 -5.55
CA ASN A 103 8.22 1.44 -4.72
C ASN A 103 9.71 1.24 -4.47
N SER A 104 10.14 0.01 -4.24
CA SER A 104 11.56 -0.29 -4.06
C SER A 104 12.36 0.01 -5.32
N LEU A 105 11.82 -0.38 -6.49
CA LEU A 105 12.49 -0.12 -7.76
C LEU A 105 12.57 1.38 -8.05
N LEU A 106 11.50 2.12 -7.80
CA LEU A 106 11.50 3.58 -7.99
C LEU A 106 12.44 4.25 -6.99
N GLY A 107 12.56 3.71 -5.79
CA GLY A 107 13.50 4.20 -4.79
C GLY A 107 14.95 4.09 -5.22
N LEU A 108 15.28 3.10 -6.03
CA LEU A 108 16.65 2.95 -6.57
C LEU A 108 17.01 4.09 -7.54
N LEU A 109 16.02 4.78 -8.09
CA LEU A 109 16.26 5.91 -8.99
C LEU A 109 16.56 7.19 -8.23
N ASP A 110 16.39 7.20 -6.91
CA ASP A 110 16.65 8.37 -6.07
C ASP A 110 18.14 8.44 -5.74
N SER A 111 18.88 9.20 -6.55
CA SER A 111 20.32 9.34 -6.40
C SER A 111 20.72 10.19 -5.20
N SER A 112 19.78 10.86 -4.53
CA SER A 112 20.07 11.67 -3.35
C SER A 112 20.21 10.83 -2.09
N LYS A 113 19.83 9.57 -2.12
CA LYS A 113 19.97 8.69 -0.97
C LYS A 113 21.42 8.24 -0.80
N PRO A 114 21.93 8.32 0.42
CA PRO A 114 23.26 7.79 0.71
C PRO A 114 23.31 6.27 0.59
#